data_3e05ea13d2bb57877c2c1fe138d4fc42
#
_entry.id   3e05ea13d2bb57877c2c1fe138d4fc42
#
_cell.length_a   1.000
_cell.length_b   1.000
_cell.length_c   1.000
_cell.angle_alpha   90.00
_cell.angle_beta   90.00
_cell.angle_gamma   90.00
#
_symmetry.space_group_name_H-M   'P 1'
#
loop_
_entity.id
_entity.type
_entity.pdbx_description
1 polymer ?
#
loop_
_entity_poly.entity_id
_entity_poly.type
_entity_poly.pdbx_seq_one_letter_code
_entity_poly.pdbx_strand_id
1 'polypeptide(L)' 'MSKVKQWAEDAAEKAVDKIFNELKNNAISKEAAKAKIMNVDNVNMLGIEEYNVDEIIDMEIAA' A
#
# COMPACT_ATOMS: atom_id res chain seq x y z
N MET A 1 -15.55 4.71 18.42
CA MET A 1 -14.45 5.60 18.19
C MET A 1 -13.26 4.89 17.64
N SER A 2 -12.54 4.13 18.47
CA SER A 2 -11.39 3.39 17.99
C SER A 2 -11.75 2.36 16.92
N LYS A 3 -12.98 1.85 16.95
CA LYS A 3 -13.42 0.87 15.95
C LYS A 3 -13.49 1.45 14.53
N VAL A 4 -13.91 2.71 14.42
CA VAL A 4 -14.00 3.36 13.11
C VAL A 4 -12.61 3.53 12.51
N LYS A 5 -11.67 4.00 13.33
CA LYS A 5 -10.29 4.20 12.89
C LYS A 5 -9.64 2.87 12.51
N GLN A 6 -9.85 1.86 13.32
CA GLN A 6 -9.30 0.53 13.07
C GLN A 6 -9.86 -0.05 11.77
N TRP A 7 -11.15 0.14 11.50
CA TRP A 7 -11.76 -0.33 10.27
C TRP A 7 -11.11 0.33 9.05
N ALA A 8 -10.85 1.64 9.12
CA ALA A 8 -10.22 2.37 8.02
C ALA A 8 -8.81 1.87 7.77
N GLU A 9 -8.05 1.60 8.83
CA GLU A 9 -6.70 1.06 8.71
C GLU A 9 -6.73 -0.33 8.09
N ASP A 10 -7.65 -1.18 8.51
CA ASP A 10 -7.77 -2.53 7.97
C ASP A 10 -8.11 -2.51 6.49
N ALA A 11 -9.02 -1.63 6.09
CA ALA A 11 -9.40 -1.51 4.69
C ALA A 11 -8.21 -1.04 3.83
N ALA A 12 -7.47 -0.06 4.31
CA ALA A 12 -6.28 0.43 3.62
C ALA A 12 -5.22 -0.65 3.52
N GLU A 13 -5.01 -1.39 4.59
CA GLU A 13 -4.03 -2.46 4.63
C GLU A 13 -4.35 -3.56 3.63
N LYS A 14 -5.60 -3.97 3.53
CA LYS A 14 -6.03 -4.97 2.56
C LYS A 14 -5.83 -4.51 1.14
N ALA A 15 -6.12 -3.24 0.86
CA ALA A 15 -5.94 -2.69 -0.47
C ALA A 15 -4.46 -2.67 -0.86
N VAL A 16 -3.61 -2.28 0.07
CA VAL A 16 -2.16 -2.24 -0.16
C VAL A 16 -1.61 -3.65 -0.35
N ASP A 17 -2.04 -4.60 0.47
CA ASP A 17 -1.61 -5.99 0.35
C ASP A 17 -1.95 -6.56 -1.03
N LYS A 18 -3.13 -6.25 -1.53
CA LYS A 18 -3.54 -6.69 -2.85
C LYS A 18 -2.61 -6.14 -3.93
N ILE A 19 -2.26 -4.86 -3.81
CA ILE A 19 -1.35 -4.22 -4.75
C ILE A 19 0.03 -4.86 -4.70
N PHE A 20 0.54 -5.13 -3.51
CA PHE A 20 1.83 -5.80 -3.35
C PHE A 20 1.82 -7.20 -3.96
N ASN A 21 0.73 -7.94 -3.81
CA ASN A 21 0.60 -9.25 -4.42
C ASN A 21 0.65 -9.17 -5.95
N GLU A 22 -0.04 -8.19 -6.52
CA GLU A 22 -0.01 -7.97 -7.96
C GLU A 22 1.40 -7.64 -8.44
N LEU A 23 2.10 -6.82 -7.68
CA LEU A 23 3.46 -6.43 -8.01
C LEU A 23 4.40 -7.64 -7.95
N LYS A 24 4.30 -8.44 -6.91
CA LYS A 24 5.14 -9.63 -6.74
C LYS A 24 4.87 -10.67 -7.81
N ASN A 25 3.66 -10.72 -8.33
CA ASN A 25 3.28 -11.64 -9.40
C ASN A 25 3.57 -11.07 -10.79
N ASN A 26 4.18 -9.90 -10.86
CA ASN A 26 4.49 -9.21 -12.12
C ASN A 26 3.24 -8.83 -12.90
N ALA A 27 2.10 -8.71 -12.23
CA ALA A 27 0.85 -8.30 -12.86
C ALA A 27 0.84 -6.81 -13.15
N ILE A 28 1.57 -6.02 -12.36
CA ILE A 28 1.68 -4.58 -12.55
C ILE A 28 3.14 -4.17 -12.37
N SER A 29 3.49 -3.02 -12.94
CA SER A 29 4.83 -2.46 -12.79
C SER A 29 4.96 -1.77 -11.44
N LYS A 30 6.22 -1.48 -11.06
CA LYS A 30 6.51 -0.75 -9.84
C LYS A 30 5.85 0.63 -9.84
N GLU A 31 5.87 1.32 -10.97
CA GLU A 31 5.24 2.63 -11.09
C GLU A 31 3.74 2.55 -10.94
N ALA A 32 3.12 1.52 -11.53
CA ALA A 32 1.69 1.31 -11.39
C ALA A 32 1.32 1.00 -9.95
N ALA A 33 2.14 0.18 -9.28
CA ALA A 33 1.93 -0.14 -7.87
C ALA A 33 1.99 1.11 -7.01
N LYS A 34 2.97 1.97 -7.25
CA LYS A 34 3.11 3.23 -6.52
C LYS A 34 1.86 4.09 -6.68
N ALA A 35 1.40 4.25 -7.90
CA ALA A 35 0.21 5.07 -8.18
C ALA A 35 -1.02 4.50 -7.48
N LYS A 36 -1.19 3.18 -7.52
CA LYS A 36 -2.32 2.52 -6.88
C LYS A 36 -2.28 2.68 -5.37
N ILE A 37 -1.11 2.51 -4.77
CA ILE A 37 -0.95 2.66 -3.33
C ILE A 37 -1.29 4.07 -2.89
N MET A 38 -0.80 5.06 -3.61
CA MET A 38 -1.07 6.45 -3.26
C MET A 38 -2.52 6.85 -3.44
N ASN A 39 -3.29 6.07 -4.20
CA ASN A 39 -4.71 6.29 -4.38
C ASN A 39 -5.58 5.55 -3.35
N VAL A 40 -4.97 4.73 -2.52
CA VAL A 40 -5.70 4.02 -1.46
C VAL A 40 -6.15 5.02 -0.40
N ASP A 41 -7.43 4.98 -0.07
CA ASP A 41 -7.98 5.84 0.99
C ASP A 41 -7.31 5.49 2.31
N ASN A 42 -6.91 6.52 3.05
CA ASN A 42 -6.33 6.38 4.38
C ASN A 42 -4.97 5.66 4.38
N VAL A 43 -4.29 5.59 3.25
CA VAL A 43 -2.98 4.94 3.17
C VAL A 43 -1.97 5.61 4.10
N ASN A 44 -2.11 6.89 4.34
CA ASN A 44 -1.22 7.63 5.24
C ASN A 44 -1.33 7.13 6.69
N MET A 45 -2.44 6.49 7.05
CA MET A 45 -2.60 5.91 8.39
C MET A 45 -1.69 4.71 8.59
N LEU A 46 -1.20 4.13 7.50
CA LEU A 46 -0.25 3.01 7.54
C LEU A 46 1.20 3.49 7.55
N GLY A 47 1.41 4.79 7.59
CA GLY A 47 2.75 5.36 7.52
C GLY A 47 3.34 5.39 6.12
N ILE A 48 2.51 5.17 5.11
CA ILE A 48 2.95 5.20 3.72
C ILE A 48 2.66 6.57 3.12
N GLU A 49 3.70 7.23 2.64
CA GLU A 49 3.58 8.54 2.04
C GLU A 49 4.42 8.59 0.77
N GLU A 50 4.21 9.65 -0.01
CA GLU A 50 4.87 9.79 -1.30
C GLU A 50 6.39 9.75 -1.20
N TYR A 51 6.93 10.26 -0.10
CA TYR A 51 8.39 10.31 0.07
C TYR A 51 9.00 8.96 0.47
N ASN A 52 8.20 8.01 0.97
CA ASN A 52 8.72 6.72 1.41
C ASN A 52 8.10 5.51 0.68
N VAL A 53 7.12 5.75 -0.18
CA VAL A 53 6.43 4.64 -0.86
C VAL A 53 7.37 3.82 -1.74
N ASP A 54 8.32 4.45 -2.41
CA ASP A 54 9.29 3.75 -3.25
C ASP A 54 10.13 2.78 -2.43
N GLU A 55 10.60 3.26 -1.29
CA GLU A 55 11.42 2.45 -0.39
C GLU A 55 10.62 1.26 0.16
N ILE A 56 9.37 1.50 0.51
CA ILE A 56 8.50 0.45 1.01
C ILE A 56 8.27 -0.61 -0.06
N ILE A 57 8.04 -0.19 -1.30
CA ILE A 57 7.87 -1.12 -2.42
C ILE A 57 9.13 -1.95 -2.62
N ASP A 58 10.29 -1.31 -2.58
CA ASP A 58 11.55 -2.01 -2.74
C ASP A 58 11.76 -3.07 -1.66
N MET A 59 11.41 -2.74 -0.42
CA MET A 59 11.50 -3.68 0.69
C MET A 59 10.57 -4.88 0.48
N GLU A 60 9.37 -4.65 -0.03
CA GLU A 60 8.42 -5.72 -0.30
C GLU A 60 8.91 -6.65 -1.41
N ILE A 61 9.48 -6.10 -2.45
CA ILE A 61 10.01 -6.91 -3.56
C ILE A 61 11.20 -7.75 -3.08
N ALA A 62 12.02 -7.19 -2.23
CA ALA A 62 13.23 -7.87 -1.75
C ALA A 62 12.91 -8.94 -0.69
N ALA A 63 11.77 -8.87 -0.08
CA ALA A 63 11.42 -9.77 1.01
C ALA A 63 11.17 -11.22 0.57
#